data_691573838978e39283361d969ba1e1f0
#
_entry.id   691573838978e39283361d969ba1e1f0
#
_cell.length_a   1.000
_cell.length_b   1.000
_cell.length_c   1.000
_cell.angle_alpha   90.00
_cell.angle_beta   90.00
_cell.angle_gamma   90.00
#
_symmetry.space_group_name_H-M   'P 1'
#
loop_
_entity.id
_entity.type
_entity.pdbx_description
1 polymer ?
#
loop_
_entity_poly.entity_id
_entity_poly.type
_entity_poly.pdbx_seq_one_letter_code
_entity_poly.pdbx_strand_id
1 'polypeptide(L)'
;MADPSIEQMRVFAAVVEAGSFSAAARALGRAQSAVTYAIQGLEAQAGAPLFDRSGYRPVLSEAGRALLPCIQAILGAADGFQAVAGGLSAGLEAELTLVVEAMFPMSQLVGALRELQQRHPSVQTRIEVESLAAARRSVIDGRADMGLIVALDLDPEGLLAAPVGEIELVVVCAPGHPLAAIRRPLLQDDLLDHLQLVFSERSDAGGTPDRGVVSRRTWRLADLGAKRSMLLAGLGWGSMPRHIVEDDLATGRLVRLAPALWDGRNRMPRLPISVARRRDRAAGIAGRWLFERLARGGVAEVALNGRTD
;
A
#
# COMPACT_ATOMS: atom_id res chain seq x y z
N MET A 1 -1.10 -3.16 46.44
CA MET A 1 -0.26 -4.20 45.80
C MET A 1 0.53 -3.51 44.71
N ALA A 2 1.82 -3.78 44.57
CA ALA A 2 2.61 -3.25 43.47
C ALA A 2 2.27 -4.04 42.19
N ASP A 3 2.22 -3.36 41.03
CA ASP A 3 1.92 -4.01 39.77
C ASP A 3 3.09 -4.91 39.31
N PRO A 4 2.81 -6.00 38.58
CA PRO A 4 3.81 -6.87 37.98
C PRO A 4 4.74 -6.10 37.03
N SER A 5 6.06 -6.26 37.19
CA SER A 5 7.00 -5.59 36.30
C SER A 5 7.25 -6.40 35.01
N ILE A 6 7.57 -5.69 33.93
CA ILE A 6 7.97 -6.33 32.64
C ILE A 6 9.15 -7.28 32.85
N GLU A 7 10.06 -6.93 33.76
CA GLU A 7 11.22 -7.74 34.09
C GLU A 7 10.83 -9.08 34.72
N GLN A 8 9.89 -9.10 35.67
CA GLN A 8 9.37 -10.34 36.26
C GLN A 8 8.67 -11.21 35.19
N MET A 9 7.93 -10.59 34.28
CA MET A 9 7.29 -11.29 33.17
C MET A 9 8.31 -11.90 32.21
N ARG A 10 9.42 -11.20 31.89
CA ARG A 10 10.53 -11.75 31.08
C ARG A 10 11.18 -12.95 31.77
N VAL A 11 11.42 -12.87 33.07
CA VAL A 11 11.96 -13.99 33.84
C VAL A 11 11.01 -15.19 33.82
N PHE A 12 9.70 -14.96 33.96
CA PHE A 12 8.67 -16.02 33.88
C PHE A 12 8.71 -16.71 32.50
N ALA A 13 8.67 -15.94 31.41
CA ALA A 13 8.73 -16.46 30.06
C ALA A 13 10.02 -17.30 29.81
N ALA A 14 11.17 -16.80 30.29
CA ALA A 14 12.43 -17.50 30.19
C ALA A 14 12.47 -18.83 30.99
N VAL A 15 11.82 -18.91 32.15
CA VAL A 15 11.72 -20.17 32.91
C VAL A 15 10.83 -21.18 32.18
N VAL A 16 9.74 -20.70 31.55
CA VAL A 16 8.86 -21.55 30.72
C VAL A 16 9.62 -22.12 29.52
N GLU A 17 10.35 -21.28 28.79
CA GLU A 17 11.11 -21.67 27.61
C GLU A 17 12.27 -22.61 27.96
N ALA A 18 13.05 -22.28 28.98
CA ALA A 18 14.22 -23.08 29.40
C ALA A 18 13.86 -24.35 30.16
N GLY A 19 12.64 -24.51 30.66
CA GLY A 19 12.16 -25.68 31.39
C GLY A 19 12.77 -25.88 32.78
N SER A 20 13.61 -24.91 33.26
CA SER A 20 14.14 -24.92 34.62
C SER A 20 14.64 -23.55 35.05
N PHE A 21 14.58 -23.27 36.36
CA PHE A 21 15.07 -22.01 36.94
C PHE A 21 16.59 -21.82 36.73
N SER A 22 17.37 -22.88 36.79
CA SER A 22 18.82 -22.80 36.59
C SER A 22 19.19 -22.57 35.14
N ALA A 23 18.48 -23.16 34.18
CA ALA A 23 18.68 -22.92 32.75
C ALA A 23 18.26 -21.49 32.36
N ALA A 24 17.12 -21.01 32.85
CA ALA A 24 16.68 -19.63 32.68
C ALA A 24 17.69 -18.62 33.25
N ALA A 25 18.24 -18.90 34.43
CA ALA A 25 19.25 -18.06 35.05
C ALA A 25 20.51 -17.93 34.17
N ARG A 26 20.99 -19.05 33.61
CA ARG A 26 22.11 -19.04 32.64
C ARG A 26 21.80 -18.26 31.38
N ALA A 27 20.60 -18.48 30.80
CA ALA A 27 20.17 -17.79 29.59
C ALA A 27 20.05 -16.26 29.80
N LEU A 28 19.61 -15.83 30.97
CA LEU A 28 19.50 -14.43 31.34
C LEU A 28 20.80 -13.81 31.92
N GLY A 29 21.88 -14.57 32.10
CA GLY A 29 23.12 -14.09 32.71
C GLY A 29 22.95 -13.67 34.17
N ARG A 30 22.06 -14.34 34.94
CA ARG A 30 21.70 -14.00 36.32
C ARG A 30 21.92 -15.13 37.30
N ALA A 31 22.00 -14.78 38.59
CA ALA A 31 21.98 -15.78 39.65
C ALA A 31 20.60 -16.47 39.74
N GLN A 32 20.58 -17.78 39.99
CA GLN A 32 19.32 -18.54 40.13
C GLN A 32 18.45 -18.00 41.26
N SER A 33 19.06 -17.49 42.35
CA SER A 33 18.32 -16.82 43.44
C SER A 33 17.53 -15.60 42.99
N ALA A 34 18.11 -14.80 42.08
CA ALA A 34 17.43 -13.62 41.50
C ALA A 34 16.25 -14.03 40.62
N VAL A 35 16.37 -15.08 39.82
CA VAL A 35 15.28 -15.65 39.02
C VAL A 35 14.18 -16.17 39.93
N THR A 36 14.54 -16.90 40.99
CA THR A 36 13.56 -17.41 41.98
C THR A 36 12.80 -16.27 42.68
N TYR A 37 13.52 -15.23 43.08
CA TYR A 37 12.93 -14.05 43.71
C TYR A 37 11.97 -13.31 42.77
N ALA A 38 12.33 -13.11 41.54
CA ALA A 38 11.48 -12.48 40.53
C ALA A 38 10.16 -13.26 40.32
N ILE A 39 10.25 -14.60 40.24
CA ILE A 39 9.06 -15.45 40.11
C ILE A 39 8.19 -15.38 41.37
N GLN A 40 8.78 -15.47 42.59
CA GLN A 40 8.03 -15.33 43.82
C GLN A 40 7.30 -13.97 43.89
N GLY A 41 7.95 -12.90 43.45
CA GLY A 41 7.33 -11.59 43.36
C GLY A 41 6.13 -11.57 42.43
N LEU A 42 6.26 -12.18 41.26
CA LEU A 42 5.18 -12.28 40.28
C LEU A 42 4.03 -13.16 40.80
N GLU A 43 4.33 -14.29 41.45
CA GLU A 43 3.35 -15.18 42.07
C GLU A 43 2.57 -14.46 43.23
N ALA A 44 3.28 -13.68 44.03
CA ALA A 44 2.63 -12.88 45.09
C ALA A 44 1.68 -11.81 44.53
N GLN A 45 2.02 -11.19 43.41
CA GLN A 45 1.18 -10.21 42.73
C GLN A 45 0.01 -10.86 41.99
N ALA A 46 0.22 -12.06 41.41
CA ALA A 46 -0.82 -12.85 40.77
C ALA A 46 -1.80 -13.50 41.78
N GLY A 47 -1.42 -13.55 43.07
CA GLY A 47 -2.20 -14.20 44.11
C GLY A 47 -2.24 -15.73 44.02
N ALA A 48 -1.41 -16.34 43.18
CA ALA A 48 -1.37 -17.78 42.96
C ALA A 48 0.03 -18.24 42.51
N PRO A 49 0.45 -19.47 42.84
CA PRO A 49 1.67 -20.05 42.30
C PRO A 49 1.54 -20.25 40.81
N LEU A 50 2.57 -19.84 40.03
CA LEU A 50 2.58 -19.96 38.58
C LEU A 50 3.31 -21.24 38.10
N PHE A 51 4.12 -21.84 39.00
CA PHE A 51 4.78 -23.12 38.76
C PHE A 51 4.43 -24.12 39.86
N ASP A 52 4.14 -25.34 39.42
CA ASP A 52 4.14 -26.53 40.29
C ASP A 52 5.60 -27.01 40.44
N ARG A 53 6.10 -27.08 41.68
CA ARG A 53 7.45 -27.46 42.01
C ARG A 53 7.53 -28.82 42.73
N SER A 54 6.42 -29.58 42.74
CA SER A 54 6.35 -30.88 43.42
C SER A 54 7.18 -31.96 42.71
N GLY A 55 7.46 -31.76 41.40
CA GLY A 55 8.25 -32.68 40.58
C GLY A 55 9.73 -32.29 40.44
N TYR A 56 10.50 -33.13 39.73
CA TYR A 56 11.90 -32.87 39.42
C TYR A 56 12.15 -31.61 38.57
N ARG A 57 11.20 -31.25 37.74
CA ARG A 57 11.21 -30.04 36.93
C ARG A 57 9.98 -29.20 37.22
N PRO A 58 10.10 -27.88 37.27
CA PRO A 58 8.96 -27.00 37.40
C PRO A 58 8.08 -27.12 36.15
N VAL A 59 6.77 -27.28 36.35
CA VAL A 59 5.77 -27.22 35.29
C VAL A 59 4.82 -26.08 35.58
N LEU A 60 4.21 -25.52 34.54
CA LEU A 60 3.22 -24.46 34.74
C LEU A 60 2.03 -24.98 35.56
N SER A 61 1.63 -24.23 36.57
CA SER A 61 0.37 -24.41 37.27
C SER A 61 -0.82 -24.07 36.36
N GLU A 62 -2.04 -24.28 36.81
CA GLU A 62 -3.24 -23.81 36.11
C GLU A 62 -3.20 -22.28 35.90
N ALA A 63 -2.89 -21.53 36.96
CA ALA A 63 -2.73 -20.07 36.91
C ALA A 63 -1.59 -19.66 35.94
N GLY A 64 -0.45 -20.37 35.96
CA GLY A 64 0.66 -20.11 35.04
C GLY A 64 0.27 -20.30 33.58
N ARG A 65 -0.50 -21.36 33.26
CA ARG A 65 -1.02 -21.60 31.90
C ARG A 65 -2.03 -20.53 31.47
N ALA A 66 -2.88 -20.08 32.37
CA ALA A 66 -3.86 -19.06 32.07
C ALA A 66 -3.21 -17.68 31.83
N LEU A 67 -2.14 -17.33 32.58
CA LEU A 67 -1.49 -16.03 32.49
C LEU A 67 -0.43 -15.96 31.38
N LEU A 68 0.11 -17.08 30.92
CA LEU A 68 1.17 -17.13 29.89
C LEU A 68 0.83 -16.33 28.62
N PRO A 69 -0.36 -16.48 28.00
CA PRO A 69 -0.72 -15.70 26.80
C PRO A 69 -0.78 -14.18 27.08
N CYS A 70 -1.30 -13.78 28.24
CA CYS A 70 -1.34 -12.37 28.64
C CYS A 70 0.05 -11.78 28.82
N ILE A 71 0.94 -12.52 29.51
CA ILE A 71 2.34 -12.12 29.71
C ILE A 71 3.06 -12.00 28.35
N GLN A 72 2.88 -12.96 27.46
CA GLN A 72 3.46 -12.90 26.10
C GLN A 72 2.97 -11.69 25.31
N ALA A 73 1.69 -11.34 25.40
CA ALA A 73 1.13 -10.16 24.75
C ALA A 73 1.74 -8.85 25.30
N ILE A 74 1.91 -8.75 26.62
CA ILE A 74 2.54 -7.58 27.28
C ILE A 74 4.01 -7.46 26.85
N LEU A 75 4.74 -8.56 26.86
CA LEU A 75 6.15 -8.56 26.43
C LEU A 75 6.29 -8.17 24.94
N GLY A 76 5.42 -8.69 24.07
CA GLY A 76 5.38 -8.30 22.68
C GLY A 76 5.09 -6.80 22.49
N ALA A 77 4.17 -6.23 23.26
CA ALA A 77 3.89 -4.80 23.23
C ALA A 77 5.08 -3.96 23.74
N ALA A 78 5.78 -4.42 24.81
CA ALA A 78 6.97 -3.76 25.31
C ALA A 78 8.13 -3.78 24.30
N ASP A 79 8.33 -4.89 23.60
CA ASP A 79 9.36 -5.02 22.54
C ASP A 79 8.99 -4.14 21.32
N GLY A 80 7.71 -4.07 20.98
CA GLY A 80 7.19 -3.14 19.97
C GLY A 80 7.47 -1.67 20.32
N PHE A 81 7.21 -1.28 21.56
CA PHE A 81 7.54 0.07 22.06
C PHE A 81 9.06 0.37 21.91
N GLN A 82 9.93 -0.54 22.30
CA GLN A 82 11.38 -0.37 22.18
C GLN A 82 11.81 -0.23 20.71
N ALA A 83 11.23 -1.03 19.82
CA ALA A 83 11.49 -0.96 18.38
C ALA A 83 11.10 0.40 17.80
N VAL A 84 9.91 0.92 18.14
CA VAL A 84 9.45 2.24 17.71
C VAL A 84 10.34 3.35 18.26
N ALA A 85 10.63 3.34 19.57
CA ALA A 85 11.46 4.34 20.22
C ALA A 85 12.88 4.37 19.64
N GLY A 86 13.49 3.21 19.43
CA GLY A 86 14.79 3.08 18.78
C GLY A 86 14.77 3.57 17.33
N GLY A 87 13.72 3.21 16.59
CA GLY A 87 13.51 3.67 15.22
C GLY A 87 13.41 5.20 15.11
N LEU A 88 12.58 5.83 15.96
CA LEU A 88 12.44 7.29 16.00
C LEU A 88 13.78 7.99 16.28
N SER A 89 14.55 7.47 17.24
CA SER A 89 15.89 7.99 17.56
C SER A 89 16.88 7.86 16.41
N ALA A 90 16.69 6.88 15.53
CA ALA A 90 17.51 6.68 14.32
C ALA A 90 16.99 7.46 13.09
N GLY A 91 15.88 8.21 13.21
CA GLY A 91 15.28 8.95 12.10
C GLY A 91 14.33 8.13 11.21
N LEU A 92 13.81 7.00 11.75
CA LEU A 92 12.76 6.24 11.11
C LEU A 92 11.41 6.94 11.36
N GLU A 93 10.58 7.04 10.35
CA GLU A 93 9.24 7.61 10.47
C GLU A 93 8.33 6.69 11.29
N ALA A 94 7.45 7.27 12.13
CA ALA A 94 6.38 6.53 12.79
C ALA A 94 5.27 6.13 11.80
N GLU A 95 4.97 7.03 10.86
CA GLU A 95 3.97 6.83 9.80
C GLU A 95 4.55 7.32 8.46
N LEU A 96 4.23 6.60 7.38
CA LEU A 96 4.53 6.94 6.01
C LEU A 96 3.23 6.98 5.21
N THR A 97 2.85 8.17 4.72
CA THR A 97 1.66 8.35 3.89
C THR A 97 2.03 8.33 2.41
N LEU A 98 1.49 7.35 1.68
CA LEU A 98 1.65 7.18 0.24
C LEU A 98 0.33 7.46 -0.47
N VAL A 99 0.31 8.40 -1.41
CA VAL A 99 -0.81 8.56 -2.34
C VAL A 99 -0.52 7.83 -3.65
N VAL A 100 -1.51 7.12 -4.15
CA VAL A 100 -1.40 6.33 -5.39
C VAL A 100 -2.44 6.80 -6.37
N GLU A 101 -2.03 7.11 -7.59
CA GLU A 101 -2.93 7.39 -8.72
C GLU A 101 -3.86 6.21 -8.95
N ALA A 102 -5.17 6.47 -9.02
CA ALA A 102 -6.21 5.44 -9.16
C ALA A 102 -6.03 4.53 -10.39
N MET A 103 -5.39 5.03 -11.43
CA MET A 103 -5.08 4.26 -12.63
C MET A 103 -3.82 3.40 -12.50
N PHE A 104 -3.04 3.51 -11.41
CA PHE A 104 -1.80 2.77 -11.24
C PHE A 104 -2.08 1.29 -10.95
N PRO A 105 -1.36 0.34 -11.57
CA PRO A 105 -1.52 -1.08 -11.29
C PRO A 105 -0.98 -1.42 -9.90
N MET A 106 -1.89 -1.59 -8.91
CA MET A 106 -1.54 -1.87 -7.51
C MET A 106 -0.67 -3.11 -7.34
N SER A 107 -0.75 -4.08 -8.26
CA SER A 107 0.11 -5.27 -8.25
C SER A 107 1.61 -4.93 -8.28
N GLN A 108 2.01 -3.86 -8.95
CA GLN A 108 3.39 -3.40 -9.00
C GLN A 108 3.85 -2.79 -7.67
N LEU A 109 2.93 -2.21 -6.89
CA LEU A 109 3.24 -1.62 -5.59
C LEU A 109 3.35 -2.68 -4.47
N VAL A 110 2.54 -3.74 -4.54
CA VAL A 110 2.44 -4.77 -3.48
C VAL A 110 3.78 -5.39 -3.12
N GLY A 111 4.65 -5.64 -4.12
CA GLY A 111 6.00 -6.18 -3.89
C GLY A 111 6.85 -5.25 -3.03
N ALA A 112 6.88 -3.97 -3.36
CA ALA A 112 7.64 -2.95 -2.62
C ALA A 112 7.10 -2.73 -1.21
N LEU A 113 5.77 -2.77 -1.03
CA LEU A 113 5.13 -2.65 0.29
C LEU A 113 5.43 -3.86 1.19
N ARG A 114 5.46 -5.07 0.62
CA ARG A 114 5.85 -6.28 1.36
C ARG A 114 7.29 -6.20 1.86
N GLU A 115 8.21 -5.77 1.01
CA GLU A 115 9.61 -5.55 1.38
C GLU A 115 9.74 -4.44 2.44
N LEU A 116 8.97 -3.35 2.32
CA LEU A 116 8.90 -2.26 3.30
C LEU A 116 8.48 -2.80 4.68
N GLN A 117 7.40 -3.57 4.74
CA GLN A 117 6.89 -4.16 5.98
C GLN A 117 7.91 -5.08 6.66
N GLN A 118 8.62 -5.90 5.86
CA GLN A 118 9.66 -6.79 6.39
C GLN A 118 10.86 -6.01 6.93
N ARG A 119 11.25 -4.93 6.26
CA ARG A 119 12.44 -4.16 6.59
C ARG A 119 12.22 -3.14 7.72
N HIS A 120 11.01 -2.57 7.76
CA HIS A 120 10.62 -1.53 8.70
C HIS A 120 9.24 -1.85 9.33
N PRO A 121 9.13 -2.94 10.11
CA PRO A 121 7.83 -3.43 10.61
C PRO A 121 7.15 -2.48 11.59
N SER A 122 7.88 -1.54 12.19
CA SER A 122 7.35 -0.54 13.11
C SER A 122 6.75 0.69 12.43
N VAL A 123 6.98 0.86 11.10
CA VAL A 123 6.45 2.00 10.35
C VAL A 123 5.00 1.74 9.97
N GLN A 124 4.10 2.58 10.44
CA GLN A 124 2.71 2.56 9.98
C GLN A 124 2.65 3.10 8.55
N THR A 125 1.95 2.39 7.67
CA THR A 125 1.81 2.83 6.27
C THR A 125 0.36 3.18 5.98
N ARG A 126 0.11 4.44 5.59
CA ARG A 126 -1.17 4.92 5.10
C ARG A 126 -1.12 4.98 3.58
N ILE A 127 -2.09 4.34 2.91
CA ILE A 127 -2.19 4.34 1.45
C ILE A 127 -3.51 5.01 1.07
N GLU A 128 -3.42 6.10 0.34
CA GLU A 128 -4.55 6.85 -0.18
C GLU A 128 -4.61 6.68 -1.69
N VAL A 129 -5.80 6.41 -2.24
CA VAL A 129 -6.00 6.30 -3.68
C VAL A 129 -6.75 7.53 -4.16
N GLU A 130 -6.11 8.30 -5.03
CA GLU A 130 -6.65 9.54 -5.55
C GLU A 130 -6.52 9.59 -7.08
N SER A 131 -7.32 10.43 -7.72
CA SER A 131 -7.29 10.57 -9.17
C SER A 131 -6.54 11.81 -9.62
N LEU A 132 -5.75 11.65 -10.69
CA LEU A 132 -5.15 12.73 -11.48
C LEU A 132 -4.47 13.82 -10.63
N ALA A 133 -4.95 15.08 -10.73
CA ALA A 133 -4.35 16.20 -10.02
C ALA A 133 -4.52 16.11 -8.50
N ALA A 134 -5.51 15.38 -7.97
CA ALA A 134 -5.68 15.21 -6.53
C ALA A 134 -4.51 14.43 -5.90
N ALA A 135 -4.03 13.37 -6.55
CA ALA A 135 -2.86 12.63 -6.10
C ALA A 135 -1.60 13.54 -6.06
N ARG A 136 -1.38 14.33 -7.12
CA ARG A 136 -0.28 15.30 -7.17
C ARG A 136 -0.40 16.37 -6.09
N ARG A 137 -1.60 16.95 -5.91
CA ARG A 137 -1.85 17.95 -4.86
C ARG A 137 -1.56 17.42 -3.46
N SER A 138 -1.94 16.17 -3.16
CA SER A 138 -1.65 15.53 -1.87
C SER A 138 -0.15 15.53 -1.54
N VAL A 139 0.72 15.34 -2.54
CA VAL A 139 2.19 15.42 -2.35
C VAL A 139 2.63 16.88 -2.18
N ILE A 140 2.18 17.78 -3.04
CA ILE A 140 2.59 19.22 -3.00
C ILE A 140 2.17 19.85 -1.68
N ASP A 141 0.95 19.60 -1.22
CA ASP A 141 0.41 20.16 0.03
C ASP A 141 1.02 19.47 1.28
N GLY A 142 1.83 18.43 1.10
CA GLY A 142 2.45 17.69 2.19
C GLY A 142 1.49 16.81 2.99
N ARG A 143 0.30 16.52 2.46
CA ARG A 143 -0.65 15.55 3.03
C ARG A 143 -0.15 14.13 2.86
N ALA A 144 0.53 13.84 1.75
CA ALA A 144 1.26 12.60 1.54
C ALA A 144 2.78 12.87 1.53
N ASP A 145 3.55 11.95 2.09
CA ASP A 145 5.01 12.02 2.11
C ASP A 145 5.60 11.74 0.72
N MET A 146 4.94 10.87 -0.04
CA MET A 146 5.26 10.56 -1.44
C MET A 146 4.01 10.12 -2.20
N GLY A 147 4.12 10.10 -3.54
CA GLY A 147 3.04 9.65 -4.40
C GLY A 147 3.52 8.94 -5.65
N LEU A 148 2.72 7.97 -6.10
CA LEU A 148 2.77 7.47 -7.46
C LEU A 148 1.78 8.31 -8.27
N ILE A 149 2.28 9.20 -9.12
CA ILE A 149 1.48 10.23 -9.79
C ILE A 149 1.71 10.20 -11.30
N VAL A 150 0.68 10.61 -12.05
CA VAL A 150 0.82 10.84 -13.49
C VAL A 150 1.78 12.01 -13.72
N ALA A 151 2.84 11.77 -14.49
CA ALA A 151 3.93 12.70 -14.71
C ALA A 151 3.70 13.64 -15.92
N LEU A 152 2.44 13.92 -16.26
CA LEU A 152 2.11 14.94 -17.26
C LEU A 152 2.24 16.31 -16.60
N ASP A 153 3.08 17.18 -17.17
CA ASP A 153 3.30 18.56 -16.71
C ASP A 153 3.79 18.65 -15.25
N LEU A 154 4.71 17.75 -14.86
CA LEU A 154 5.38 17.88 -13.57
C LEU A 154 6.24 19.16 -13.58
N ASP A 155 5.93 20.08 -12.64
CA ASP A 155 6.83 21.16 -12.32
C ASP A 155 8.05 20.58 -11.58
N PRO A 156 9.25 20.62 -12.18
CA PRO A 156 10.44 20.03 -11.58
C PRO A 156 10.97 20.81 -10.35
N GLU A 157 10.49 22.03 -10.10
CA GLU A 157 11.07 22.87 -9.06
C GLU A 157 10.63 22.45 -7.64
N GLY A 158 9.40 21.96 -7.46
CA GLY A 158 8.88 21.59 -6.13
C GLY A 158 9.02 20.13 -5.76
N LEU A 159 9.15 19.23 -6.75
CA LEU A 159 9.13 17.78 -6.54
C LEU A 159 10.46 17.11 -6.96
N LEU A 160 10.87 16.13 -6.18
CA LEU A 160 11.82 15.12 -6.61
C LEU A 160 11.02 13.95 -7.15
N ALA A 161 11.18 13.66 -8.45
CA ALA A 161 10.43 12.60 -9.11
C ALA A 161 11.37 11.63 -9.84
N ALA A 162 10.99 10.36 -9.91
CA ALA A 162 11.66 9.33 -10.67
C ALA A 162 10.63 8.49 -11.44
N PRO A 163 10.88 8.11 -12.71
CA PRO A 163 9.95 7.32 -13.50
C PRO A 163 9.79 5.91 -12.91
N VAL A 164 8.55 5.41 -12.94
CA VAL A 164 8.20 4.06 -12.45
C VAL A 164 7.65 3.21 -13.59
N GLY A 165 6.99 3.80 -14.57
CA GLY A 165 6.40 3.10 -15.70
C GLY A 165 5.41 3.96 -16.46
N GLU A 166 4.56 3.30 -17.25
CA GLU A 166 3.52 3.94 -18.06
C GLU A 166 2.19 3.17 -17.91
N ILE A 167 1.08 3.89 -17.98
CA ILE A 167 -0.25 3.32 -18.04
C ILE A 167 -0.74 3.38 -19.49
N GLU A 168 -1.00 2.23 -20.08
CA GLU A 168 -1.66 2.14 -21.38
C GLU A 168 -3.17 2.33 -21.21
N LEU A 169 -3.75 3.27 -21.98
CA LEU A 169 -5.18 3.44 -22.06
C LEU A 169 -5.73 2.73 -23.31
N VAL A 170 -6.89 2.11 -23.14
CA VAL A 170 -7.67 1.51 -24.23
C VAL A 170 -9.09 2.05 -24.22
N VAL A 171 -9.69 2.21 -25.37
CA VAL A 171 -11.11 2.59 -25.49
C VAL A 171 -11.93 1.33 -25.63
N VAL A 172 -13.01 1.20 -24.83
CA VAL A 172 -13.79 -0.02 -24.75
C VAL A 172 -15.30 0.28 -24.68
N CYS A 173 -16.10 -0.71 -25.08
CA CYS A 173 -17.53 -0.78 -24.83
C CYS A 173 -17.96 -2.25 -24.69
N ALA A 174 -19.22 -2.51 -24.28
CA ALA A 174 -19.79 -3.85 -24.32
C ALA A 174 -20.00 -4.34 -25.78
N PRO A 175 -19.98 -5.67 -26.03
CA PRO A 175 -20.16 -6.24 -27.38
C PRO A 175 -21.48 -5.85 -28.06
N GLY A 176 -22.55 -5.64 -27.28
CA GLY A 176 -23.85 -5.20 -27.80
C GLY A 176 -23.98 -3.71 -28.08
N HIS A 177 -22.94 -2.92 -27.81
CA HIS A 177 -22.98 -1.48 -28.06
C HIS A 177 -22.86 -1.20 -29.57
N PRO A 178 -23.61 -0.22 -30.15
CA PRO A 178 -23.57 0.07 -31.59
C PRO A 178 -22.16 0.30 -32.15
N LEU A 179 -21.30 0.96 -31.41
CA LEU A 179 -19.91 1.20 -31.82
C LEU A 179 -19.10 -0.08 -32.02
N ALA A 180 -19.46 -1.18 -31.34
CA ALA A 180 -18.78 -2.47 -31.49
C ALA A 180 -18.99 -3.13 -32.87
N ALA A 181 -20.05 -2.75 -33.57
CA ALA A 181 -20.37 -3.26 -34.90
C ALA A 181 -19.53 -2.60 -36.03
N ILE A 182 -18.91 -1.46 -35.77
CA ILE A 182 -18.13 -0.71 -36.75
C ILE A 182 -16.75 -1.36 -36.91
N ARG A 183 -16.41 -1.81 -38.11
CA ARG A 183 -15.17 -2.58 -38.43
C ARG A 183 -14.02 -1.73 -38.95
N ARG A 184 -14.20 -0.42 -39.07
CA ARG A 184 -13.15 0.54 -39.45
C ARG A 184 -12.71 1.37 -38.25
N PRO A 185 -11.61 2.14 -38.35
CA PRO A 185 -11.30 3.15 -37.34
C PRO A 185 -12.48 4.11 -37.13
N LEU A 186 -12.83 4.35 -35.88
CA LEU A 186 -13.97 5.21 -35.50
C LEU A 186 -13.63 6.67 -35.75
N LEU A 187 -14.40 7.33 -36.55
CA LEU A 187 -14.32 8.78 -36.73
C LEU A 187 -14.95 9.50 -35.51
N GLN A 188 -14.64 10.77 -35.38
CA GLN A 188 -15.21 11.57 -34.28
C GLN A 188 -16.74 11.58 -34.32
N ASP A 189 -17.33 11.69 -35.52
CA ASP A 189 -18.78 11.69 -35.69
C ASP A 189 -19.45 10.40 -35.22
N ASP A 190 -18.77 9.25 -35.36
CA ASP A 190 -19.30 7.98 -34.84
C ASP A 190 -19.45 7.98 -33.32
N LEU A 191 -18.65 8.77 -32.61
CA LEU A 191 -18.58 8.81 -31.15
C LEU A 191 -19.51 9.87 -30.55
N LEU A 192 -19.81 10.95 -31.28
CA LEU A 192 -20.44 12.16 -30.75
C LEU A 192 -21.77 11.91 -30.04
N ASP A 193 -22.63 11.06 -30.59
CA ASP A 193 -24.03 10.88 -30.14
C ASP A 193 -24.18 9.72 -29.15
N HIS A 194 -23.12 8.96 -28.89
CA HIS A 194 -23.10 7.87 -27.92
C HIS A 194 -22.64 8.35 -26.55
N LEU A 195 -23.24 7.83 -25.47
CA LEU A 195 -22.88 8.19 -24.11
C LEU A 195 -21.41 7.78 -23.83
N GLN A 196 -20.59 8.77 -23.45
CA GLN A 196 -19.23 8.55 -23.01
C GLN A 196 -19.14 8.55 -21.48
N LEU A 197 -18.55 7.50 -20.92
CA LEU A 197 -18.20 7.41 -19.51
C LEU A 197 -16.79 7.98 -19.33
N VAL A 198 -16.69 9.12 -18.64
CA VAL A 198 -15.45 9.88 -18.45
C VAL A 198 -14.94 9.65 -17.04
N PHE A 199 -13.66 9.31 -16.89
CA PHE A 199 -13.00 9.32 -15.59
C PHE A 199 -12.59 10.75 -15.27
N SER A 200 -13.07 11.28 -14.15
CA SER A 200 -12.94 12.67 -13.76
C SER A 200 -12.63 12.79 -12.26
N GLU A 201 -12.08 13.90 -11.84
CA GLU A 201 -11.88 14.17 -10.42
C GLU A 201 -13.21 14.37 -9.68
N ARG A 202 -13.20 14.11 -8.35
CA ARG A 202 -14.38 14.30 -7.49
C ARG A 202 -14.77 15.77 -7.29
N SER A 203 -13.82 16.69 -7.47
CA SER A 203 -14.08 18.12 -7.29
C SER A 203 -13.50 18.92 -8.45
N ASP A 204 -14.25 19.91 -8.92
CA ASP A 204 -13.82 20.88 -9.93
C ASP A 204 -12.75 21.87 -9.38
N ALA A 205 -12.32 21.72 -8.14
CA ALA A 205 -11.41 22.64 -7.44
C ALA A 205 -10.01 22.76 -8.07
N GLY A 206 -9.69 21.96 -9.09
CA GLY A 206 -8.39 21.95 -9.76
C GLY A 206 -8.34 22.60 -11.13
N GLY A 207 -9.49 22.92 -11.75
CA GLY A 207 -9.53 23.57 -13.07
C GLY A 207 -8.90 22.77 -14.21
N THR A 208 -8.50 21.51 -13.99
CA THR A 208 -7.91 20.69 -15.05
C THR A 208 -9.04 20.08 -15.88
N PRO A 209 -9.15 20.42 -17.17
CA PRO A 209 -10.20 19.87 -18.00
C PRO A 209 -10.04 18.37 -18.16
N ASP A 210 -11.17 17.65 -18.21
CA ASP A 210 -11.20 16.23 -18.53
C ASP A 210 -10.52 15.99 -19.89
N ARG A 211 -9.69 14.95 -19.96
CA ARG A 211 -8.98 14.57 -21.19
C ARG A 211 -9.76 13.50 -21.95
N GLY A 212 -9.66 13.51 -23.27
CA GLY A 212 -10.29 12.51 -24.13
C GLY A 212 -11.82 12.57 -24.14
N VAL A 213 -12.39 13.73 -23.88
CA VAL A 213 -13.84 13.96 -23.99
C VAL A 213 -14.18 14.28 -25.45
N VAL A 214 -14.98 13.41 -26.06
CA VAL A 214 -15.36 13.49 -27.47
C VAL A 214 -16.87 13.64 -27.60
N SER A 215 -17.66 12.91 -26.82
CA SER A 215 -19.12 12.87 -26.96
C SER A 215 -19.82 14.11 -26.41
N ARG A 216 -20.96 14.44 -27.03
CA ARG A 216 -21.87 15.48 -26.53
C ARG A 216 -22.58 15.06 -25.23
N ARG A 217 -22.70 13.74 -25.01
CA ARG A 217 -23.36 13.16 -23.84
C ARG A 217 -22.29 12.47 -22.99
N THR A 218 -22.07 12.95 -21.77
CA THR A 218 -21.04 12.43 -20.88
C THR A 218 -21.59 12.15 -19.48
N TRP A 219 -21.18 11.03 -18.89
CA TRP A 219 -21.29 10.82 -17.46
C TRP A 219 -19.88 10.81 -16.85
N ARG A 220 -19.72 11.58 -15.78
CA ARG A 220 -18.43 11.71 -15.06
C ARG A 220 -18.41 10.81 -13.84
N LEU A 221 -17.35 10.06 -13.68
CA LEU A 221 -17.16 9.10 -12.60
C LEU A 221 -15.76 9.28 -12.01
N ALA A 222 -15.69 9.32 -10.68
CA ALA A 222 -14.43 9.41 -9.97
C ALA A 222 -13.93 8.02 -9.46
N ASP A 223 -14.60 6.93 -9.87
CA ASP A 223 -14.27 5.57 -9.50
C ASP A 223 -14.18 4.69 -10.75
N LEU A 224 -13.02 4.02 -10.94
CA LEU A 224 -12.77 3.16 -12.10
C LEU A 224 -13.53 1.84 -12.04
N GLY A 225 -13.82 1.32 -10.84
CA GLY A 225 -14.63 0.13 -10.66
C GLY A 225 -16.08 0.36 -11.07
N ALA A 226 -16.67 1.48 -10.65
CA ALA A 226 -17.99 1.90 -11.07
C ALA A 226 -18.04 2.12 -12.59
N LYS A 227 -17.02 2.79 -13.16
CA LYS A 227 -16.93 3.00 -14.60
C LYS A 227 -16.87 1.67 -15.37
N ARG A 228 -16.02 0.72 -14.92
CA ARG A 228 -15.93 -0.62 -15.51
C ARG A 228 -17.27 -1.34 -15.46
N SER A 229 -17.96 -1.30 -14.33
CA SER A 229 -19.27 -1.93 -14.16
C SER A 229 -20.32 -1.37 -15.13
N MET A 230 -20.34 -0.06 -15.34
CA MET A 230 -21.24 0.59 -16.30
C MET A 230 -20.89 0.26 -17.75
N LEU A 231 -19.61 0.17 -18.09
CA LEU A 231 -19.15 -0.28 -19.42
C LEU A 231 -19.58 -1.72 -19.71
N LEU A 232 -19.43 -2.63 -18.73
CA LEU A 232 -19.88 -4.03 -18.83
C LEU A 232 -21.39 -4.15 -18.98
N ALA A 233 -22.15 -3.26 -18.33
CA ALA A 233 -23.61 -3.18 -18.46
C ALA A 233 -24.08 -2.57 -19.81
N GLY A 234 -23.16 -2.14 -20.67
CA GLY A 234 -23.49 -1.59 -21.99
C GLY A 234 -24.06 -0.18 -21.99
N LEU A 235 -23.94 0.57 -20.89
CA LEU A 235 -24.49 1.93 -20.78
C LEU A 235 -23.80 2.94 -21.70
N GLY A 236 -22.58 2.66 -22.15
CA GLY A 236 -21.83 3.57 -23.01
C GLY A 236 -20.45 3.03 -23.37
N TRP A 237 -19.59 3.95 -23.77
CA TRP A 237 -18.21 3.68 -24.13
C TRP A 237 -17.24 4.59 -23.34
N GLY A 238 -15.94 4.24 -23.30
CA GLY A 238 -14.96 5.11 -22.64
C GLY A 238 -13.55 4.51 -22.63
N SER A 239 -12.59 5.35 -22.21
CA SER A 239 -11.20 4.90 -22.01
C SER A 239 -11.03 4.25 -20.65
N MET A 240 -10.23 3.20 -20.58
CA MET A 240 -9.86 2.50 -19.33
C MET A 240 -8.37 2.17 -19.34
N PRO A 241 -7.70 2.13 -18.19
CA PRO A 241 -6.40 1.49 -18.08
C PRO A 241 -6.51 0.02 -18.55
N ARG A 242 -5.63 -0.38 -19.47
CA ARG A 242 -5.67 -1.71 -20.07
C ARG A 242 -5.67 -2.83 -19.03
N HIS A 243 -4.78 -2.74 -18.04
CA HIS A 243 -4.64 -3.76 -17.00
C HIS A 243 -5.92 -3.99 -16.16
N ILE A 244 -6.83 -2.98 -16.07
CA ILE A 244 -8.10 -3.10 -15.33
C ILE A 244 -9.13 -3.91 -16.13
N VAL A 245 -9.07 -3.83 -17.47
CA VAL A 245 -10.06 -4.46 -18.37
C VAL A 245 -9.47 -5.59 -19.20
N GLU A 246 -8.26 -6.04 -18.91
CA GLU A 246 -7.55 -7.06 -19.69
C GLU A 246 -8.31 -8.39 -19.73
N ASP A 247 -8.80 -8.86 -18.59
CA ASP A 247 -9.63 -10.07 -18.49
C ASP A 247 -10.99 -9.91 -19.21
N ASP A 248 -11.57 -8.69 -19.17
CA ASP A 248 -12.82 -8.43 -19.87
C ASP A 248 -12.65 -8.45 -21.38
N LEU A 249 -11.52 -7.94 -21.85
CA LEU A 249 -11.16 -7.99 -23.26
C LEU A 249 -10.83 -9.42 -23.70
N ALA A 250 -10.08 -10.17 -22.91
CA ALA A 250 -9.71 -11.56 -23.21
C ALA A 250 -10.94 -12.49 -23.25
N THR A 251 -11.93 -12.22 -22.39
CA THR A 251 -13.18 -13.03 -22.32
C THR A 251 -14.30 -12.49 -23.21
N GLY A 252 -14.07 -11.41 -23.94
CA GLY A 252 -15.06 -10.78 -24.82
C GLY A 252 -16.22 -10.10 -24.10
N ARG A 253 -16.12 -9.85 -22.80
CA ARG A 253 -17.11 -9.07 -22.04
C ARG A 253 -17.06 -7.58 -22.39
N LEU A 254 -15.90 -7.10 -22.79
CA LEU A 254 -15.69 -5.81 -23.41
C LEU A 254 -14.97 -6.01 -24.75
N VAL A 255 -15.20 -5.09 -25.67
CA VAL A 255 -14.51 -5.03 -26.96
C VAL A 255 -13.72 -3.73 -27.06
N ARG A 256 -12.52 -3.83 -27.66
CA ARG A 256 -11.68 -2.67 -27.90
C ARG A 256 -12.22 -1.89 -29.09
N LEU A 257 -12.36 -0.59 -28.90
CA LEU A 257 -12.66 0.37 -29.96
C LEU A 257 -11.36 1.00 -30.47
N ALA A 258 -11.31 1.35 -31.74
CA ALA A 258 -10.16 1.97 -32.38
C ALA A 258 -10.53 3.37 -32.91
N PRO A 259 -10.54 4.43 -32.07
CA PRO A 259 -10.72 5.80 -32.53
C PRO A 259 -9.60 6.19 -33.49
N ALA A 260 -9.95 6.82 -34.62
CA ALA A 260 -8.97 7.33 -35.57
C ALA A 260 -8.09 8.44 -34.98
N LEU A 261 -8.70 9.25 -34.11
CA LEU A 261 -8.02 10.32 -33.36
C LEU A 261 -8.42 10.28 -31.89
N TRP A 262 -7.46 10.55 -31.00
CA TRP A 262 -7.69 10.76 -29.57
C TRP A 262 -6.92 12.00 -29.12
N ASP A 263 -7.62 13.01 -28.60
CA ASP A 263 -7.03 14.32 -28.28
C ASP A 263 -6.14 14.88 -29.42
N GLY A 264 -6.64 14.78 -30.67
CA GLY A 264 -5.93 15.24 -31.86
C GLY A 264 -4.75 14.35 -32.32
N ARG A 265 -4.52 13.21 -31.67
CA ARG A 265 -3.43 12.27 -32.02
C ARG A 265 -3.99 10.98 -32.59
N ASN A 266 -3.23 10.36 -33.52
CA ASN A 266 -3.60 9.09 -34.15
C ASN A 266 -3.29 7.84 -33.31
N ARG A 267 -2.98 8.02 -32.03
CA ARG A 267 -2.69 6.94 -31.08
C ARG A 267 -3.24 7.27 -29.69
N MET A 268 -3.57 6.22 -28.94
CA MET A 268 -3.92 6.35 -27.55
C MET A 268 -2.72 6.83 -26.72
N PRO A 269 -2.96 7.69 -25.73
CA PRO A 269 -1.88 8.15 -24.85
C PRO A 269 -1.39 7.02 -23.94
N ARG A 270 -0.10 7.01 -23.70
CA ARG A 270 0.52 6.33 -22.56
C ARG A 270 0.79 7.38 -21.51
N LEU A 271 0.32 7.14 -20.30
CA LEU A 271 0.45 8.08 -19.19
C LEU A 271 1.69 7.71 -18.39
N PRO A 272 2.76 8.52 -18.44
CA PRO A 272 3.95 8.25 -17.64
C PRO A 272 3.62 8.40 -16.16
N ILE A 273 4.07 7.44 -15.35
CA ILE A 273 3.95 7.45 -13.89
C ILE A 273 5.33 7.63 -13.28
N SER A 274 5.39 8.51 -12.31
CA SER A 274 6.57 8.72 -11.47
C SER A 274 6.25 8.54 -10.00
N VAL A 275 7.20 8.02 -9.25
CA VAL A 275 7.23 8.21 -7.80
C VAL A 275 7.75 9.61 -7.54
N ALA A 276 7.04 10.37 -6.73
CA ALA A 276 7.38 11.76 -6.43
C ALA A 276 7.26 12.08 -4.94
N ARG A 277 8.10 12.98 -4.46
CA ARG A 277 8.04 13.56 -3.12
C ARG A 277 8.46 15.02 -3.14
N ARG A 278 8.15 15.78 -2.12
CA ARG A 278 8.61 17.14 -1.99
C ARG A 278 10.15 17.20 -1.91
N ARG A 279 10.74 18.15 -2.59
CA ARG A 279 12.19 18.37 -2.59
C ARG A 279 12.67 19.04 -1.28
N ASP A 280 11.85 19.93 -0.73
CA ASP A 280 12.14 20.73 0.48
C ASP A 280 11.92 19.96 1.79
N ARG A 281 11.35 18.73 1.72
CA ARG A 281 11.11 17.88 2.88
C ARG A 281 12.03 16.66 2.86
N ALA A 282 12.85 16.51 3.89
CA ALA A 282 13.67 15.32 4.04
C ALA A 282 12.78 14.11 4.27
N ALA A 283 12.99 13.04 3.52
CA ALA A 283 12.39 11.76 3.80
C ALA A 283 13.17 11.06 4.91
N GLY A 284 12.47 10.39 5.82
CA GLY A 284 13.09 9.50 6.78
C GLY A 284 13.64 8.23 6.10
N ILE A 285 14.06 7.27 6.90
CA ILE A 285 14.76 6.06 6.40
C ILE A 285 13.84 5.21 5.52
N ALA A 286 12.60 4.96 5.98
CA ALA A 286 11.65 4.10 5.26
C ALA A 286 11.16 4.76 3.98
N GLY A 287 10.82 6.04 4.02
CA GLY A 287 10.38 6.79 2.84
C GLY A 287 11.46 6.90 1.78
N ARG A 288 12.71 7.14 2.17
CA ARG A 288 13.84 7.15 1.24
C ARG A 288 14.03 5.79 0.58
N TRP A 289 14.02 4.73 1.38
CA TRP A 289 14.15 3.36 0.87
C TRP A 289 13.02 3.01 -0.11
N LEU A 290 11.76 3.33 0.23
CA LEU A 290 10.62 3.04 -0.64
C LEU A 290 10.70 3.82 -1.96
N PHE A 291 11.06 5.12 -1.91
CA PHE A 291 11.28 5.94 -3.10
C PHE A 291 12.31 5.31 -4.04
N GLU A 292 13.48 4.94 -3.52
CA GLU A 292 14.56 4.33 -4.30
C GLU A 292 14.16 2.94 -4.85
N ARG A 293 13.41 2.17 -4.08
CA ARG A 293 12.93 0.84 -4.48
C ARG A 293 11.96 0.93 -5.66
N LEU A 294 11.02 1.89 -5.60
CA LEU A 294 10.07 2.15 -6.68
C LEU A 294 10.76 2.70 -7.93
N ALA A 295 11.67 3.63 -7.77
CA ALA A 295 12.44 4.20 -8.88
C ALA A 295 13.27 3.13 -9.64
N ARG A 296 13.87 2.18 -8.93
CA ARG A 296 14.65 1.08 -9.54
C ARG A 296 13.77 0.06 -10.27
N GLY A 297 12.57 -0.20 -9.78
CA GLY A 297 11.61 -1.13 -10.41
C GLY A 297 11.16 -0.66 -11.79
N GLY A 298 10.96 0.65 -11.96
CA GLY A 298 10.55 1.25 -13.23
C GLY A 298 11.60 1.19 -14.34
N VAL A 299 12.87 1.30 -13.99
CA VAL A 299 13.97 1.22 -14.97
C VAL A 299 14.13 -0.17 -15.57
N ALA A 300 13.83 -1.23 -14.79
CA ALA A 300 13.93 -2.62 -15.26
C ALA A 300 12.82 -2.98 -16.26
N GLU A 301 11.62 -2.43 -16.12
CA GLU A 301 10.47 -2.73 -16.98
C GLU A 301 10.53 -1.99 -18.30
N VAL A 302 11.05 -0.77 -18.33
CA VAL A 302 11.29 0.00 -19.56
C VAL A 302 12.36 -0.67 -20.44
N ALA A 303 13.37 -1.29 -19.83
CA ALA A 303 14.44 -2.00 -20.55
C ALA A 303 13.97 -3.32 -21.18
N LEU A 304 12.96 -3.99 -20.63
CA LEU A 304 12.40 -5.24 -21.16
C LEU A 304 11.39 -4.99 -22.31
N ASN A 305 10.65 -3.88 -22.26
CA ASN A 305 9.67 -3.52 -23.29
C ASN A 305 10.28 -2.77 -24.50
N GLY A 306 11.53 -2.34 -24.42
CA GLY A 306 12.26 -1.67 -25.51
C GLY A 306 13.00 -2.60 -26.46
N ARG A 307 12.82 -3.94 -26.36
CA ARG A 307 13.52 -4.95 -27.21
C ARG A 307 12.59 -5.76 -28.11
N THR A 308 11.38 -5.33 -28.35
CA THR A 308 10.50 -5.92 -29.37
C THR A 308 9.96 -4.82 -30.27
N ASP A 309 10.80 -4.45 -31.24
CA ASP A 309 10.41 -3.92 -32.55
C ASP A 309 10.87 -4.90 -33.59
#